data_0a0b494203777a460c524273ac889c11
#
_entry.id   0a0b494203777a460c524273ac889c11
#
_cell.length_a   1.000
_cell.length_b   1.000
_cell.length_c   1.000
_cell.angle_alpha   90.00
_cell.angle_beta   90.00
_cell.angle_gamma   90.00
#
_symmetry.space_group_name_H-M   'P 1'
#
loop_
_entity.id
_entity.type
_entity.pdbx_description
1 polymer ?
#
loop_
_entity_poly.entity_id
_entity_poly.type
_entity_poly.pdbx_seq_one_letter_code
_entity_poly.pdbx_strand_id
1 'polypeptide(L)'
;MSEFPFYISDSENLVIVEARANNYKVRLALDTGASNTVIDLTPLLLAGCEMNQIIRNELYETAKGNLEAHVFKLDKLSALGEVRSDFEVSSYDFLGNGVLADIEGVLGLDFFQNKKVCIDFKKSVITIS
;
A
#
# COMPACT_ATOMS: atom_id res chain seq x y z
N MET A 1 17.93 -9.57 13.55
CA MET A 1 16.99 -8.76 12.73
C MET A 1 16.16 -9.68 11.86
N SER A 2 14.85 -9.52 11.89
CA SER A 2 13.96 -10.39 11.11
C SER A 2 13.99 -10.04 9.63
N GLU A 3 13.98 -11.06 8.80
CA GLU A 3 13.94 -10.93 7.36
C GLU A 3 12.54 -11.28 6.86
N PHE A 4 12.02 -10.48 5.94
CA PHE A 4 10.68 -10.67 5.38
C PHE A 4 10.80 -10.86 3.87
N PRO A 5 10.17 -11.88 3.30
CA PRO A 5 10.30 -12.16 1.88
C PRO A 5 9.56 -11.14 1.03
N PHE A 6 10.07 -10.93 -0.16
CA PHE A 6 9.35 -10.22 -1.21
C PHE A 6 9.50 -10.99 -2.51
N TYR A 7 8.70 -10.62 -3.50
CA TYR A 7 8.88 -11.14 -4.85
C TYR A 7 8.81 -9.98 -5.86
N ILE A 8 9.36 -10.22 -7.03
CA ILE A 8 9.33 -9.25 -8.12
C ILE A 8 8.19 -9.64 -9.05
N SER A 9 7.30 -8.68 -9.35
CA SER A 9 6.20 -8.95 -10.28
C SER A 9 6.74 -9.14 -11.71
N ASP A 10 6.19 -10.12 -12.41
CA ASP A 10 6.67 -10.47 -13.76
C ASP A 10 6.37 -9.37 -14.79
N SER A 11 5.28 -8.65 -14.60
CA SER A 11 4.81 -7.67 -15.58
C SER A 11 5.46 -6.31 -15.45
N GLU A 12 5.84 -5.88 -14.24
CA GLU A 12 6.25 -4.49 -14.00
C GLU A 12 7.55 -4.34 -13.21
N ASN A 13 8.19 -5.44 -12.83
CA ASN A 13 9.43 -5.45 -12.04
C ASN A 13 9.32 -4.69 -10.71
N LEU A 14 8.18 -4.80 -10.05
CA LEU A 14 7.93 -4.16 -8.76
C LEU A 14 8.28 -5.10 -7.62
N VAL A 15 8.80 -4.54 -6.53
CA VAL A 15 9.03 -5.27 -5.28
C VAL A 15 7.68 -5.39 -4.56
N ILE A 16 7.15 -6.60 -4.47
CA ILE A 16 5.84 -6.87 -3.89
C ILE A 16 5.99 -7.46 -2.50
N VAL A 17 5.31 -6.87 -1.52
CA VAL A 17 5.28 -7.37 -0.15
C VAL A 17 3.84 -7.68 0.25
N GLU A 18 3.68 -8.66 1.13
CA GLU A 18 2.40 -8.97 1.73
C GLU A 18 2.19 -8.04 2.93
N ALA A 19 1.01 -7.43 2.98
CA ALA A 19 0.59 -6.59 4.09
C ALA A 19 -0.80 -7.01 4.56
N ARG A 20 -1.26 -6.44 5.67
CA ARG A 20 -2.62 -6.63 6.14
C ARG A 20 -3.23 -5.27 6.44
N ALA A 21 -4.31 -4.97 5.72
CA ALA A 21 -5.17 -3.83 6.01
C ALA A 21 -6.22 -4.30 7.00
N ASN A 22 -6.16 -3.82 8.23
CA ASN A 22 -6.82 -4.46 9.37
C ASN A 22 -6.37 -5.92 9.44
N ASN A 23 -7.23 -6.88 9.17
CA ASN A 23 -6.84 -8.29 9.13
C ASN A 23 -6.91 -8.87 7.72
N TYR A 24 -7.16 -8.05 6.71
CA TYR A 24 -7.31 -8.50 5.33
C TYR A 24 -5.97 -8.42 4.60
N LYS A 25 -5.56 -9.54 4.01
CA LYS A 25 -4.29 -9.68 3.29
C LYS A 25 -4.32 -8.90 1.98
N VAL A 26 -3.31 -8.06 1.75
CA VAL A 26 -3.17 -7.30 0.51
C VAL A 26 -1.73 -7.40 0.00
N ARG A 27 -1.57 -7.26 -1.30
CA ARG A 27 -0.26 -7.23 -1.96
C ARG A 27 0.04 -5.79 -2.36
N LEU A 28 1.11 -5.26 -1.79
CA LEU A 28 1.50 -3.87 -2.04
C LEU A 28 2.89 -3.81 -2.65
N ALA A 29 3.06 -2.93 -3.63
CA ALA A 29 4.38 -2.61 -4.15
C ALA A 29 5.07 -1.65 -3.19
N LEU A 30 6.31 -1.93 -2.83
CA LEU A 30 7.12 -1.00 -2.07
C LEU A 30 7.55 0.12 -3.01
N ASP A 31 7.17 1.35 -2.70
CA ASP A 31 7.39 2.48 -3.60
C ASP A 31 7.91 3.71 -2.84
N THR A 32 9.22 3.92 -2.89
CA THR A 32 9.85 5.08 -2.26
C THR A 32 9.53 6.38 -2.98
N GLY A 33 8.97 6.32 -4.18
CA GLY A 33 8.48 7.48 -4.91
C GLY A 33 7.09 7.93 -4.51
N ALA A 34 6.37 7.13 -3.73
CA ALA A 34 5.05 7.47 -3.23
C ALA A 34 5.16 8.04 -1.81
N SER A 35 4.71 9.27 -1.60
CA SER A 35 4.73 9.88 -0.28
C SER A 35 3.70 9.25 0.67
N ASN A 36 2.60 8.76 0.13
CA ASN A 36 1.50 8.16 0.90
C ASN A 36 1.20 6.76 0.40
N THR A 37 0.80 5.90 1.32
CA THR A 37 0.31 4.57 1.00
C THR A 37 -1.06 4.67 0.33
N VAL A 38 -1.23 3.92 -0.75
CA VAL A 38 -2.47 3.88 -1.53
C VAL A 38 -2.90 2.42 -1.65
N ILE A 39 -4.16 2.13 -1.34
CA ILE A 39 -4.71 0.78 -1.45
C ILE A 39 -5.97 0.84 -2.31
N ASP A 40 -6.10 -0.11 -3.22
CA ASP A 40 -7.28 -0.23 -4.08
C ASP A 40 -8.55 -0.29 -3.23
N LEU A 41 -9.62 0.29 -3.76
CA LEU A 41 -10.89 0.40 -3.03
C LEU A 41 -11.47 -0.97 -2.65
N THR A 42 -11.44 -1.93 -3.57
CA THR A 42 -12.04 -3.25 -3.34
C THR A 42 -11.47 -3.97 -2.11
N PRO A 43 -10.13 -4.12 -1.96
CA PRO A 43 -9.60 -4.75 -0.75
C PRO A 43 -9.89 -3.94 0.52
N LEU A 44 -9.98 -2.62 0.45
CA LEU A 44 -10.36 -1.83 1.62
C LEU A 44 -11.79 -2.11 2.07
N LEU A 45 -12.71 -2.24 1.14
CA LEU A 45 -14.09 -2.62 1.46
C LEU A 45 -14.15 -4.03 2.07
N LEU A 46 -13.37 -4.95 1.53
CA LEU A 46 -13.26 -6.31 2.08
C LEU A 46 -12.59 -6.33 3.45
N ALA A 47 -11.75 -5.36 3.74
CA ALA A 47 -11.11 -5.19 5.05
C ALA A 47 -12.05 -4.56 6.10
N GLY A 48 -13.27 -4.22 5.71
CA GLY A 48 -14.28 -3.65 6.60
C GLY A 48 -14.43 -2.15 6.54
N CYS A 49 -13.71 -1.45 5.66
CA CYS A 49 -13.91 -0.02 5.46
C CYS A 49 -15.27 0.23 4.78
N GLU A 50 -15.97 1.26 5.20
CA GLU A 50 -17.27 1.62 4.63
C GLU A 50 -17.18 2.99 3.97
N MET A 51 -17.94 3.18 2.89
CA MET A 51 -17.92 4.44 2.13
C MET A 51 -18.35 5.64 2.99
N ASN A 52 -19.16 5.42 4.01
CA ASN A 52 -19.55 6.48 4.93
C ASN A 52 -18.47 6.86 5.94
N GLN A 53 -17.35 6.13 5.95
CA GLN A 53 -16.21 6.37 6.84
C GLN A 53 -15.07 7.10 6.15
N ILE A 54 -15.29 7.61 4.95
CA ILE A 54 -14.30 8.42 4.25
C ILE A 54 -14.00 9.66 5.07
N ILE A 55 -12.71 9.89 5.37
CA ILE A 55 -12.27 11.05 6.16
C ILE A 55 -12.31 12.31 5.31
N ARG A 56 -11.82 12.20 4.07
CA ARG A 56 -11.79 13.30 3.10
C ARG A 56 -11.53 12.75 1.71
N ASN A 57 -11.77 13.57 0.71
CA ASN A 57 -11.38 13.29 -0.67
C ASN A 57 -10.16 14.14 -1.01
N GLU A 58 -9.27 13.59 -1.82
CA GLU A 58 -8.08 14.28 -2.31
C GLU A 58 -8.04 14.20 -3.83
N LEU A 59 -7.57 15.28 -4.46
CA LEU A 59 -7.35 15.33 -5.90
C LEU A 59 -5.86 15.19 -6.18
N TYR A 60 -5.52 14.27 -7.07
CA TYR A 60 -4.16 14.10 -7.56
C TYR A 60 -4.11 14.51 -9.03
N GLU A 61 -3.13 15.33 -9.38
CA GLU A 61 -2.88 15.67 -10.78
C GLU A 61 -2.05 14.57 -11.41
N THR A 62 -2.52 14.08 -12.55
CA THR A 62 -1.81 13.08 -13.35
C THR A 62 -1.70 13.57 -14.79
N ALA A 63 -0.87 12.91 -15.58
CA ALA A 63 -0.72 13.22 -17.00
C ALA A 63 -2.04 13.05 -17.78
N LYS A 64 -2.99 12.28 -17.24
CA LYS A 64 -4.29 12.02 -17.87
C LYS A 64 -5.42 12.88 -17.29
N GLY A 65 -5.11 13.84 -16.42
CA GLY A 65 -6.08 14.67 -15.74
C GLY A 65 -6.11 14.46 -14.23
N ASN A 66 -7.11 15.02 -13.57
CA ASN A 66 -7.24 14.90 -12.12
C ASN A 66 -7.86 13.58 -11.73
N LEU A 67 -7.32 12.99 -10.66
CA LEU A 67 -7.79 11.76 -10.08
C LEU A 67 -8.32 12.03 -8.69
N GLU A 68 -9.56 11.62 -8.41
CA GLU A 68 -10.11 11.74 -7.08
C GLU A 68 -9.87 10.47 -6.28
N ALA A 69 -9.25 10.62 -5.11
CA ALA A 69 -9.02 9.53 -4.18
C ALA A 69 -9.78 9.80 -2.88
N HIS A 70 -10.19 8.71 -2.24
CA HIS A 70 -10.82 8.75 -0.92
C HIS A 70 -9.78 8.39 0.13
N VAL A 71 -9.84 9.03 1.29
CA VAL A 71 -8.94 8.71 2.40
C VAL A 71 -9.73 7.98 3.47
N PHE A 72 -9.24 6.80 3.85
CA PHE A 72 -9.77 6.01 4.96
C PHE A 72 -8.74 5.92 6.07
N LYS A 73 -9.22 5.73 7.30
CA LYS A 73 -8.33 5.42 8.42
C LYS A 73 -8.49 3.95 8.77
N LEU A 74 -7.41 3.19 8.60
CA LEU A 74 -7.36 1.80 9.03
C LEU A 74 -7.09 1.72 10.53
N ASP A 75 -7.70 0.77 11.22
CA ASP A 75 -7.34 0.51 12.60
C ASP A 75 -5.87 0.14 12.70
N LYS A 76 -5.39 -0.66 11.75
CA LYS A 76 -3.98 -0.98 11.65
C LYS A 76 -3.59 -1.37 10.22
N LEU A 77 -2.38 -1.03 9.85
CA LEU A 77 -1.72 -1.55 8.66
C LEU A 77 -0.46 -2.26 9.12
N SER A 78 -0.34 -3.53 8.77
CA SER A 78 0.79 -4.38 9.16
C SER A 78 1.57 -4.82 7.93
N ALA A 79 2.88 -4.69 7.97
CA ALA A 79 3.78 -5.19 6.93
C ALA A 79 5.19 -5.27 7.50
N LEU A 80 5.97 -6.22 7.01
CA LEU A 80 7.39 -6.32 7.34
C LEU A 80 7.67 -6.31 8.85
N GLY A 81 6.78 -6.94 9.63
CA GLY A 81 6.90 -7.00 11.09
C GLY A 81 6.52 -5.72 11.82
N GLU A 82 6.13 -4.68 11.11
CA GLU A 82 5.72 -3.40 11.69
C GLU A 82 4.22 -3.25 11.64
N VAL A 83 3.66 -2.60 12.67
CA VAL A 83 2.24 -2.28 12.73
C VAL A 83 2.08 -0.77 12.90
N ARG A 84 1.25 -0.16 12.06
CA ARG A 84 0.86 1.24 12.19
C ARG A 84 -0.60 1.30 12.56
N SER A 85 -0.90 1.87 13.73
CA SER A 85 -2.28 2.02 14.23
C SER A 85 -2.87 3.34 13.76
N ASP A 86 -4.18 3.37 13.56
CA ASP A 86 -4.90 4.57 13.12
C ASP A 86 -4.26 5.20 11.89
N PHE A 87 -3.99 4.36 10.88
CA PHE A 87 -3.19 4.73 9.73
C PHE A 87 -4.05 5.17 8.56
N GLU A 88 -3.84 6.39 8.09
CA GLU A 88 -4.57 6.91 6.93
C GLU A 88 -3.99 6.37 5.64
N VAL A 89 -4.88 5.87 4.77
CA VAL A 89 -4.51 5.42 3.43
C VAL A 89 -5.39 6.12 2.41
N SER A 90 -4.80 6.46 1.27
CA SER A 90 -5.57 6.92 0.12
C SER A 90 -6.07 5.72 -0.66
N SER A 91 -7.21 5.87 -1.28
CA SER A 91 -7.82 4.80 -2.06
C SER A 91 -8.31 5.29 -3.40
N TYR A 92 -8.12 4.47 -4.42
CA TYR A 92 -8.57 4.71 -5.77
C TYR A 92 -9.06 3.38 -6.35
N ASP A 93 -10.09 3.46 -7.19
CA ASP A 93 -10.60 2.26 -7.85
C ASP A 93 -9.75 1.93 -9.08
N PHE A 94 -8.61 1.29 -8.84
CA PHE A 94 -7.67 0.92 -9.91
C PHE A 94 -8.29 -0.09 -10.86
N LEU A 95 -8.99 -1.07 -10.33
CA LEU A 95 -9.60 -2.12 -11.13
C LEU A 95 -10.70 -1.58 -12.03
N GLY A 96 -11.58 -0.74 -11.50
CA GLY A 96 -12.65 -0.10 -12.26
C GLY A 96 -12.14 0.83 -13.35
N ASN A 97 -10.90 1.32 -13.23
CA ASN A 97 -10.27 2.21 -14.21
C ASN A 97 -9.22 1.50 -15.07
N GLY A 98 -9.13 0.18 -14.98
CA GLY A 98 -8.28 -0.62 -15.86
C GLY A 98 -6.79 -0.53 -15.57
N VAL A 99 -6.39 -0.17 -14.35
CA VAL A 99 -5.00 0.11 -14.01
C VAL A 99 -4.43 -1.03 -13.24
N LEU A 100 -4.63 -2.17 -13.12
CA LEU A 100 -3.75 -3.14 -12.45
C LEU A 100 -4.23 -4.57 -12.42
N ALA A 101 -3.25 -5.48 -12.56
CA ALA A 101 -3.48 -6.89 -12.43
C ALA A 101 -2.84 -7.52 -11.18
N ASP A 102 -1.63 -7.12 -10.79
CA ASP A 102 -0.82 -7.90 -9.85
C ASP A 102 -0.70 -7.33 -8.44
N ILE A 103 -1.00 -6.06 -8.26
CA ILE A 103 -0.89 -5.40 -6.96
C ILE A 103 -2.20 -4.74 -6.57
N GLU A 104 -2.39 -4.60 -5.27
CA GLU A 104 -3.59 -3.99 -4.72
C GLU A 104 -3.32 -2.60 -4.16
N GLY A 105 -2.12 -2.09 -4.41
CA GLY A 105 -1.73 -0.75 -4.01
C GLY A 105 -0.23 -0.62 -3.85
N VAL A 106 0.19 0.51 -3.26
CA VAL A 106 1.59 0.82 -3.00
C VAL A 106 1.80 1.15 -1.52
N LEU A 107 2.93 0.69 -0.99
CA LEU A 107 3.37 1.02 0.37
C LEU A 107 4.33 2.20 0.26
N GLY A 108 3.91 3.36 0.75
CA GLY A 108 4.63 4.61 0.58
C GLY A 108 5.55 4.96 1.74
N LEU A 109 6.18 6.12 1.62
CA LEU A 109 7.14 6.61 2.62
C LEU A 109 6.51 6.82 4.00
N ASP A 110 5.22 7.11 4.05
CA ASP A 110 4.49 7.33 5.30
C ASP A 110 4.54 6.12 6.23
N PHE A 111 4.64 4.92 5.67
CA PHE A 111 4.77 3.70 6.46
C PHE A 111 6.15 3.55 7.08
N PHE A 112 7.18 4.10 6.45
CA PHE A 112 8.59 3.86 6.82
C PHE A 112 9.21 4.99 7.64
N GLN A 113 8.43 5.96 8.11
CA GLN A 113 8.97 7.08 8.87
C GLN A 113 9.79 6.61 10.07
N ASN A 114 10.98 7.20 10.23
CA ASN A 114 11.91 6.91 11.31
C ASN A 114 12.42 5.46 11.33
N LYS A 115 12.41 4.80 10.18
CA LYS A 115 12.87 3.42 10.06
C LYS A 115 13.99 3.30 9.03
N LYS A 116 14.84 2.32 9.27
CA LYS A 116 15.85 1.91 8.30
C LYS A 116 15.33 0.68 7.56
N VAL A 117 15.32 0.76 6.25
CA VAL A 117 14.84 -0.34 5.39
C VAL A 117 16.00 -0.81 4.52
N CYS A 118 16.28 -2.10 4.55
CA CYS A 118 17.30 -2.71 3.71
C CYS A 118 16.64 -3.74 2.80
N ILE A 119 16.88 -3.62 1.50
CA ILE A 119 16.35 -4.54 0.50
C ILE A 119 17.53 -5.37 -0.03
N ASP A 120 17.45 -6.68 0.16
CA ASP A 120 18.45 -7.62 -0.33
C ASP A 120 17.87 -8.33 -1.56
N PHE A 121 18.32 -7.92 -2.74
CA PHE A 121 17.84 -8.49 -3.99
C PHE A 121 18.46 -9.86 -4.27
N LYS A 122 19.56 -10.20 -3.62
CA LYS A 122 20.18 -11.50 -3.78
C LYS A 122 19.39 -12.58 -3.05
N LYS A 123 18.91 -12.27 -1.86
CA LYS A 123 18.11 -13.20 -1.05
C LYS A 123 16.61 -12.98 -1.17
N SER A 124 16.18 -11.92 -1.84
CA SER A 124 14.79 -11.52 -1.95
C SER A 124 14.12 -11.34 -0.58
N VAL A 125 14.80 -10.61 0.31
CA VAL A 125 14.29 -10.30 1.64
C VAL A 125 14.45 -8.81 1.95
N ILE A 126 13.58 -8.32 2.82
CA ILE A 126 13.63 -6.97 3.36
C ILE A 126 13.81 -7.06 4.86
N THR A 127 14.68 -6.22 5.40
CA THR A 127 14.82 -6.01 6.85
C THR A 127 14.47 -4.58 7.18
N ILE A 128 13.84 -4.39 8.34
CA ILE A 128 13.42 -3.08 8.81
C ILE A 128 13.78 -2.93 10.29
N SER A 129 14.29 -1.77 10.65
CA SER A 129 14.70 -1.50 12.03
C SER A 129 14.44 -0.06 12.47
#